data_fdf3ad1546176eb7944afd23eaa65cb9
#
_entry.id   fdf3ad1546176eb7944afd23eaa65cb9
#
_cell.length_a   1.000
_cell.length_b   1.000
_cell.length_c   1.000
_cell.angle_alpha   90.00
_cell.angle_beta   90.00
_cell.angle_gamma   90.00
#
_symmetry.space_group_name_H-M   'P 1'
#
loop_
_entity.id
_entity.type
_entity.pdbx_description
1 polymer ?
#
loop_
_entity_poly.entity_id
_entity_poly.type
_entity_poly.pdbx_seq_one_letter_code
_entity_poly.pdbx_strand_id
1 'polypeptide(L)'
;MKVFGIIGSMNGINSREYQIIAKYFSAEKYKNADVKIITADQLNIKYCRGCCTCFNTGVCPLDSTDDMESIKKYLLEADLIIVSSPVYMHQVSGFMKNVLDRIAYWTHTFHLIGKRIVVCTSTSSSGSEYVISYLKKVMSALGGIVLGEIIVDDMTTIEEIEEKCKYINNMVSQSSVSLANISVSTFQHTLYKGLRSNLIEKEGYEHDYWLENNMFDYFTFKEYLLYRLNLYK
;
A
#
# COMPACT_ATOMS: atom_id res chain seq x y z
N MET A 1 -10.66 -1.30 14.12
CA MET A 1 -10.03 -1.13 12.79
C MET A 1 -8.78 -0.28 12.96
N LYS A 2 -7.65 -0.78 12.50
CA LYS A 2 -6.38 -0.03 12.45
C LYS A 2 -6.23 0.62 11.08
N VAL A 3 -6.02 1.92 11.03
CA VAL A 3 -5.79 2.68 9.80
C VAL A 3 -4.39 3.27 9.83
N PHE A 4 -3.61 3.02 8.79
CA PHE A 4 -2.31 3.63 8.62
C PHE A 4 -2.25 4.47 7.35
N GLY A 5 -1.94 5.76 7.50
CA GLY A 5 -1.73 6.70 6.40
C GLY A 5 -0.28 7.14 6.31
N ILE A 6 0.33 7.01 5.13
CA ILE A 6 1.63 7.59 4.83
C ILE A 6 1.51 8.62 3.73
N ILE A 7 1.93 9.86 4.02
CA ILE A 7 1.78 11.00 3.13
C ILE A 7 3.16 11.51 2.71
N GLY A 8 3.44 11.42 1.43
CA GLY A 8 4.74 11.78 0.82
C GLY A 8 5.00 13.28 0.66
N SER A 9 4.23 14.13 1.32
CA SER A 9 4.38 15.58 1.25
C SER A 9 5.26 16.11 2.39
N MET A 10 6.27 16.91 2.05
CA MET A 10 7.11 17.63 3.02
C MET A 10 6.40 18.84 3.65
N ASN A 11 5.20 19.21 3.17
CA ASN A 11 4.38 20.24 3.80
C ASN A 11 3.70 19.73 5.09
N GLY A 12 3.89 18.47 5.45
CA GLY A 12 3.40 17.87 6.67
C GLY A 12 1.88 17.98 6.81
N ILE A 13 1.44 18.38 8.00
CA ILE A 13 0.02 18.58 8.32
C ILE A 13 -0.66 19.69 7.50
N ASN A 14 0.11 20.55 6.86
CA ASN A 14 -0.39 21.62 5.99
C ASN A 14 -0.64 21.13 4.55
N SER A 15 -0.28 19.89 4.23
CA SER A 15 -0.57 19.32 2.91
C SER A 15 -2.08 19.08 2.74
N ARG A 16 -2.57 19.27 1.53
CA ARG A 16 -3.99 19.05 1.21
C ARG A 16 -4.42 17.62 1.52
N GLU A 17 -3.59 16.66 1.16
CA GLU A 17 -3.85 15.25 1.40
C GLU A 17 -4.02 14.97 2.89
N TYR A 18 -3.15 15.52 3.74
CA TYR A 18 -3.27 15.34 5.18
C TYR A 18 -4.58 15.92 5.72
N GLN A 19 -4.90 17.15 5.35
CA GLN A 19 -6.10 17.83 5.84
C GLN A 19 -7.38 17.08 5.49
N ILE A 20 -7.45 16.53 4.28
CA ILE A 20 -8.59 15.75 3.82
C ILE A 20 -8.68 14.42 4.53
N ILE A 21 -7.58 13.68 4.60
CA ILE A 21 -7.54 12.36 5.24
C ILE A 21 -7.82 12.50 6.75
N ALA A 22 -7.20 13.47 7.42
CA ALA A 22 -7.41 13.71 8.84
C ALA A 22 -8.88 14.13 9.13
N LYS A 23 -9.43 15.05 8.34
CA LYS A 23 -10.85 15.46 8.46
C LYS A 23 -11.79 14.27 8.28
N TYR A 24 -11.52 13.42 7.28
CA TYR A 24 -12.34 12.25 7.02
C TYR A 24 -12.34 11.27 8.21
N PHE A 25 -11.19 10.98 8.80
CA PHE A 25 -11.08 10.05 9.93
C PHE A 25 -11.46 10.69 11.28
N SER A 26 -11.63 12.00 11.36
CA SER A 26 -12.19 12.66 12.55
C SER A 26 -13.72 12.49 12.69
N ALA A 27 -14.41 11.98 11.67
CA ALA A 27 -15.85 11.75 11.72
C ALA A 27 -16.25 10.71 12.80
N GLU A 28 -17.40 10.90 13.43
CA GLU A 28 -17.92 10.07 14.56
C GLU A 28 -17.90 8.55 14.28
N LYS A 29 -18.13 8.15 13.03
CA LYS A 29 -18.09 6.75 12.61
C LYS A 29 -16.71 6.06 12.79
N TYR A 30 -15.63 6.85 12.90
CA TYR A 30 -14.28 6.34 13.13
C TYR A 30 -13.78 6.53 14.56
N LYS A 31 -14.63 7.00 15.48
CA LYS A 31 -14.27 7.25 16.88
C LYS A 31 -13.57 6.07 17.57
N ASN A 32 -13.90 4.85 17.17
CA ASN A 32 -13.31 3.61 17.70
C ASN A 32 -12.21 3.04 16.78
N ALA A 33 -11.76 3.76 15.75
CA ALA A 33 -10.66 3.36 14.91
C ALA A 33 -9.32 3.84 15.48
N ASP A 34 -8.32 2.99 15.46
CA ASP A 34 -6.93 3.36 15.73
C ASP A 34 -6.34 3.93 14.44
N VAL A 35 -6.28 5.26 14.36
CA VAL A 35 -5.86 5.97 13.15
C VAL A 35 -4.51 6.61 13.35
N LYS A 36 -3.53 6.19 12.57
CA LYS A 36 -2.20 6.76 12.52
C LYS A 36 -1.89 7.29 11.13
N ILE A 37 -1.66 8.60 11.04
CA ILE A 37 -1.26 9.27 9.80
C ILE A 37 0.09 9.91 10.03
N ILE A 38 1.07 9.59 9.17
CA ILE A 38 2.43 10.11 9.24
C ILE A 38 2.76 10.83 7.93
N THR A 39 3.39 11.96 8.03
CA THR A 39 3.81 12.78 6.89
C THR A 39 5.33 12.72 6.71
N ALA A 40 5.80 13.01 5.50
CA ALA A 40 7.21 12.89 5.12
C ALA A 40 8.18 13.71 6.00
N ASP A 41 7.75 14.90 6.47
CA ASP A 41 8.54 15.77 7.34
C ASP A 41 8.77 15.20 8.75
N GLN A 42 8.00 14.22 9.17
CA GLN A 42 8.10 13.53 10.46
C GLN A 42 9.05 12.33 10.44
N LEU A 43 9.59 11.96 9.29
CA LEU A 43 10.31 10.72 9.07
C LEU A 43 11.71 10.96 8.52
N ASN A 44 12.67 10.23 9.07
CA ASN A 44 14.02 10.15 8.55
C ASN A 44 14.24 8.78 7.91
N ILE A 45 14.23 8.71 6.56
CA ILE A 45 14.40 7.47 5.81
C ILE A 45 15.61 7.59 4.89
N LYS A 46 16.60 6.74 5.10
CA LYS A 46 17.79 6.67 4.27
C LYS A 46 17.46 6.11 2.89
N TYR A 47 18.13 6.63 1.87
CA TYR A 47 17.94 6.16 0.49
C TYR A 47 18.31 4.69 0.31
N CYS A 48 17.51 4.00 -0.49
CA CYS A 48 17.84 2.65 -0.94
C CYS A 48 19.19 2.64 -1.67
N ARG A 49 20.08 1.71 -1.30
CA ARG A 49 21.43 1.58 -1.88
C ARG A 49 21.48 0.59 -3.05
N GLY A 50 20.38 -0.07 -3.38
CA GLY A 50 20.33 -1.09 -4.42
C GLY A 50 21.20 -2.32 -4.13
N CYS A 51 21.53 -2.61 -2.86
CA CYS A 51 22.44 -3.70 -2.48
C CYS A 51 21.83 -5.11 -2.56
N CYS A 52 20.52 -5.20 -2.83
CA CYS A 52 19.75 -6.44 -2.94
C CYS A 52 19.77 -7.37 -1.70
N THR A 53 20.37 -6.96 -0.58
CA THR A 53 20.43 -7.79 0.64
C THR A 53 19.03 -8.21 1.10
N CYS A 54 18.05 -7.32 1.02
CA CYS A 54 16.67 -7.60 1.44
C CYS A 54 15.99 -8.69 0.58
N PHE A 55 16.34 -8.84 -0.69
CA PHE A 55 15.85 -9.93 -1.52
C PHE A 55 16.45 -11.29 -1.11
N ASN A 56 17.70 -11.27 -0.60
CA ASN A 56 18.41 -12.48 -0.20
C ASN A 56 18.13 -12.91 1.25
N THR A 57 17.74 -11.97 2.13
CA THR A 57 17.62 -12.22 3.58
C THR A 57 16.28 -11.85 4.20
N GLY A 58 15.39 -11.19 3.44
CA GLY A 58 14.13 -10.66 3.95
C GLY A 58 14.27 -9.39 4.79
N VAL A 59 15.48 -8.88 5.00
CA VAL A 59 15.73 -7.72 5.87
C VAL A 59 16.59 -6.68 5.15
N CYS A 60 16.17 -5.42 5.21
CA CYS A 60 17.00 -4.32 4.73
C CYS A 60 18.00 -3.90 5.83
N PRO A 61 19.32 -3.85 5.53
CA PRO A 61 20.33 -3.49 6.52
C PRO A 61 20.17 -2.07 7.09
N LEU A 62 19.38 -1.22 6.43
CA LEU A 62 19.14 0.15 6.89
C LEU A 62 17.96 0.28 7.85
N ASP A 63 17.09 -0.74 7.97
CA ASP A 63 15.85 -0.64 8.74
C ASP A 63 16.07 -0.30 10.21
N SER A 64 17.09 -0.88 10.83
CA SER A 64 17.46 -0.60 12.23
C SER A 64 18.12 0.77 12.46
N THR A 65 18.35 1.54 11.40
CA THR A 65 19.09 2.81 11.45
C THR A 65 18.25 4.02 11.04
N ASP A 66 16.96 3.80 10.72
CA ASP A 66 16.00 4.82 10.29
C ASP A 66 14.56 4.40 10.63
N ASP A 67 13.57 5.20 10.20
CA ASP A 67 12.17 4.96 10.56
C ASP A 67 11.46 3.86 9.74
N MET A 68 12.15 3.18 8.80
CA MET A 68 11.52 2.18 7.93
C MET A 68 11.01 0.95 8.68
N GLU A 69 11.68 0.54 9.75
CA GLU A 69 11.20 -0.57 10.59
C GLU A 69 9.81 -0.29 11.15
N SER A 70 9.61 0.92 11.68
CA SER A 70 8.32 1.36 12.20
C SER A 70 7.26 1.45 11.11
N ILE A 71 7.60 1.97 9.92
CA ILE A 71 6.68 2.06 8.79
C ILE A 71 6.25 0.66 8.33
N LYS A 72 7.18 -0.26 8.19
CA LYS A 72 6.90 -1.66 7.83
C LYS A 72 5.95 -2.30 8.83
N LYS A 73 6.19 -2.10 10.13
CA LYS A 73 5.30 -2.58 11.17
C LYS A 73 3.89 -2.03 11.02
N TYR A 74 3.73 -0.71 10.84
CA TYR A 74 2.40 -0.10 10.66
C TYR A 74 1.69 -0.61 9.39
N LEU A 75 2.42 -0.77 8.29
CA LEU A 75 1.86 -1.34 7.05
C LEU A 75 1.32 -2.77 7.28
N LEU A 76 2.07 -3.60 8.02
CA LEU A 76 1.66 -4.99 8.29
C LEU A 76 0.51 -5.08 9.29
N GLU A 77 0.43 -4.19 10.28
CA GLU A 77 -0.62 -4.20 11.30
C GLU A 77 -1.94 -3.56 10.83
N ALA A 78 -1.90 -2.71 9.82
CA ALA A 78 -3.08 -1.98 9.37
C ALA A 78 -4.13 -2.88 8.72
N ASP A 79 -5.42 -2.58 8.99
CA ASP A 79 -6.57 -3.12 8.27
C ASP A 79 -6.83 -2.33 6.98
N LEU A 80 -6.57 -1.01 7.03
CA LEU A 80 -6.67 -0.07 5.92
C LEU A 80 -5.38 0.74 5.81
N ILE A 81 -4.79 0.76 4.63
CA ILE A 81 -3.59 1.53 4.32
C ILE A 81 -3.97 2.67 3.36
N ILE A 82 -3.50 3.88 3.65
CA ILE A 82 -3.61 5.03 2.77
C ILE A 82 -2.21 5.43 2.34
N VAL A 83 -1.96 5.40 1.03
CA VAL A 83 -0.69 5.83 0.46
C VAL A 83 -0.93 7.07 -0.37
N SER A 84 -0.34 8.18 0.04
CA SER A 84 -0.54 9.47 -0.59
C SER A 84 0.77 10.13 -1.00
N SER A 85 0.79 10.70 -2.19
CA SER A 85 1.92 11.49 -2.68
C SER A 85 1.45 12.67 -3.52
N PRO A 86 1.98 13.88 -3.29
CA PRO A 86 1.77 14.98 -4.23
C PRO A 86 2.41 14.66 -5.59
N VAL A 87 1.88 15.32 -6.63
CA VAL A 87 2.48 15.23 -7.97
C VAL A 87 3.73 16.12 -8.03
N TYR A 88 4.91 15.53 -8.22
CA TYR A 88 6.16 16.21 -8.48
C TYR A 88 6.73 15.74 -9.83
N MET A 89 6.80 16.65 -10.82
CA MET A 89 7.27 16.32 -12.19
C MET A 89 6.55 15.08 -12.76
N HIS A 90 5.23 15.05 -12.64
CA HIS A 90 4.35 13.96 -13.08
C HIS A 90 4.63 12.59 -12.42
N GLN A 91 5.28 12.58 -11.25
CA GLN A 91 5.61 11.37 -10.49
C GLN A 91 5.36 11.57 -9.00
N VAL A 92 5.49 10.48 -8.25
CA VAL A 92 5.47 10.53 -6.78
C VAL A 92 6.64 11.36 -6.27
N SER A 93 6.49 11.94 -5.09
CA SER A 93 7.59 12.65 -4.41
C SER A 93 8.80 11.74 -4.22
N GLY A 94 10.00 12.32 -4.20
CA GLY A 94 11.24 11.57 -3.95
C GLY A 94 11.21 10.81 -2.62
N PHE A 95 10.56 11.39 -1.59
CA PHE A 95 10.33 10.71 -0.33
C PHE A 95 9.49 9.44 -0.50
N MET A 96 8.32 9.54 -1.13
CA MET A 96 7.45 8.38 -1.38
C MET A 96 8.16 7.34 -2.22
N LYS A 97 8.88 7.75 -3.27
CA LYS A 97 9.67 6.83 -4.09
C LYS A 97 10.69 6.06 -3.25
N ASN A 98 11.40 6.74 -2.34
CA ASN A 98 12.35 6.10 -1.45
C ASN A 98 11.70 5.09 -0.50
N VAL A 99 10.54 5.42 0.10
CA VAL A 99 9.76 4.46 0.91
C VAL A 99 9.45 3.20 0.11
N LEU A 100 8.95 3.36 -1.13
CA LEU A 100 8.59 2.25 -1.99
C LEU A 100 9.82 1.41 -2.41
N ASP A 101 10.96 2.04 -2.68
CA ASP A 101 12.21 1.32 -3.00
C ASP A 101 12.71 0.51 -1.79
N ARG A 102 12.49 1.00 -0.55
CA ARG A 102 12.90 0.32 0.68
C ARG A 102 12.05 -0.92 1.01
N ILE A 103 10.88 -1.06 0.39
CA ILE A 103 10.00 -2.24 0.50
C ILE A 103 9.88 -3.02 -0.83
N ALA A 104 10.74 -2.74 -1.81
CA ALA A 104 10.63 -3.35 -3.14
C ALA A 104 10.66 -4.89 -3.11
N TYR A 105 11.46 -5.49 -2.21
CA TYR A 105 11.54 -6.94 -2.05
C TYR A 105 10.20 -7.60 -1.62
N TRP A 106 9.30 -6.84 -1.01
CA TRP A 106 7.95 -7.30 -0.67
C TRP A 106 7.09 -7.64 -1.89
N THR A 107 7.47 -7.15 -3.08
CA THR A 107 6.77 -7.53 -4.32
C THR A 107 6.95 -9.00 -4.68
N HIS A 108 8.06 -9.63 -4.26
CA HIS A 108 8.31 -11.05 -4.50
C HIS A 108 7.63 -11.97 -3.46
N THR A 109 7.26 -11.43 -2.32
CA THR A 109 6.70 -12.16 -1.20
C THR A 109 5.27 -11.74 -0.85
N PHE A 110 4.71 -10.76 -1.58
CA PHE A 110 3.35 -10.24 -1.42
C PHE A 110 3.00 -9.90 0.04
N HIS A 111 3.89 -9.22 0.76
CA HIS A 111 3.75 -8.94 2.19
C HIS A 111 2.46 -8.19 2.57
N LEU A 112 1.87 -7.43 1.65
CA LEU A 112 0.60 -6.73 1.86
C LEU A 112 -0.62 -7.52 1.35
N ILE A 113 -0.49 -8.84 1.19
CA ILE A 113 -1.60 -9.65 0.69
C ILE A 113 -2.85 -9.49 1.56
N GLY A 114 -3.97 -9.20 0.90
CA GLY A 114 -5.27 -9.00 1.56
C GLY A 114 -5.45 -7.66 2.27
N LYS A 115 -4.39 -6.81 2.38
CA LYS A 115 -4.51 -5.46 2.93
C LYS A 115 -5.35 -4.58 2.01
N ARG A 116 -6.27 -3.82 2.58
CA ARG A 116 -7.11 -2.85 1.88
C ARG A 116 -6.32 -1.56 1.71
N ILE A 117 -6.26 -1.05 0.50
CA ILE A 117 -5.42 0.12 0.18
C ILE A 117 -6.24 1.18 -0.55
N VAL A 118 -6.07 2.42 -0.15
CA VAL A 118 -6.53 3.61 -0.85
C VAL A 118 -5.30 4.41 -1.28
N VAL A 119 -5.24 4.79 -2.54
CA VAL A 119 -4.19 5.67 -3.06
C VAL A 119 -4.71 7.10 -3.19
N CYS A 120 -3.87 8.07 -2.83
CA CYS A 120 -4.25 9.47 -2.87
C CYS A 120 -3.16 10.30 -3.54
N THR A 121 -3.55 11.36 -4.23
CA THR A 121 -2.61 12.35 -4.78
C THR A 121 -3.22 13.75 -4.76
N SER A 122 -2.36 14.76 -4.67
CA SER A 122 -2.74 16.14 -4.91
C SER A 122 -1.95 16.73 -6.08
N THR A 123 -2.61 17.61 -6.82
CA THR A 123 -2.00 18.34 -7.94
C THR A 123 -2.63 19.74 -8.03
N SER A 124 -1.88 20.71 -8.56
CA SER A 124 -2.42 22.02 -8.90
C SER A 124 -2.72 22.16 -10.39
N SER A 125 -2.35 21.15 -11.22
CA SER A 125 -2.56 21.26 -12.67
C SER A 125 -2.74 19.90 -13.36
N SER A 126 -1.72 19.07 -13.37
CA SER A 126 -1.70 17.83 -14.18
C SER A 126 -0.80 16.76 -13.54
N GLY A 127 -0.85 15.53 -14.07
CA GLY A 127 0.03 14.43 -13.70
C GLY A 127 -0.50 13.53 -12.60
N SER A 128 -1.72 13.78 -12.08
CA SER A 128 -2.37 12.91 -11.09
C SER A 128 -2.55 11.49 -11.60
N GLU A 129 -2.86 11.33 -12.88
CA GLU A 129 -3.04 10.03 -13.53
C GLU A 129 -1.78 9.16 -13.48
N TYR A 130 -0.60 9.75 -13.63
CA TYR A 130 0.67 9.02 -13.53
C TYR A 130 0.95 8.56 -12.10
N VAL A 131 0.77 9.44 -11.12
CA VAL A 131 0.98 9.12 -9.71
C VAL A 131 0.00 8.04 -9.24
N ILE A 132 -1.28 8.18 -9.55
CA ILE A 132 -2.31 7.20 -9.19
C ILE A 132 -2.05 5.85 -9.86
N SER A 133 -1.76 5.84 -11.16
CA SER A 133 -1.45 4.61 -11.89
C SER A 133 -0.22 3.90 -11.29
N TYR A 134 0.83 4.66 -10.98
CA TYR A 134 2.04 4.14 -10.36
C TYR A 134 1.77 3.56 -8.97
N LEU A 135 1.10 4.30 -8.08
CA LEU A 135 0.77 3.83 -6.73
C LEU A 135 -0.12 2.58 -6.77
N LYS A 136 -1.16 2.57 -7.61
CA LYS A 136 -2.01 1.38 -7.80
C LYS A 136 -1.19 0.16 -8.22
N LYS A 137 -0.30 0.33 -9.20
CA LYS A 137 0.56 -0.75 -9.70
C LYS A 137 1.48 -1.28 -8.60
N VAL A 138 2.17 -0.40 -7.87
CA VAL A 138 3.10 -0.81 -6.80
C VAL A 138 2.36 -1.47 -5.66
N MET A 139 1.25 -0.89 -5.18
CA MET A 139 0.46 -1.48 -4.09
C MET A 139 -0.13 -2.85 -4.47
N SER A 140 -0.55 -3.00 -5.72
CA SER A 140 -0.98 -4.31 -6.25
C SER A 140 0.18 -5.31 -6.32
N ALA A 141 1.38 -4.87 -6.73
CA ALA A 141 2.59 -5.73 -6.73
C ALA A 141 2.96 -6.23 -5.34
N LEU A 142 2.72 -5.42 -4.30
CA LEU A 142 2.94 -5.80 -2.90
C LEU A 142 1.86 -6.75 -2.35
N GLY A 143 0.84 -7.09 -3.13
CA GLY A 143 -0.26 -8.00 -2.76
C GLY A 143 -1.52 -7.30 -2.26
N GLY A 144 -1.53 -5.98 -2.18
CA GLY A 144 -2.65 -5.21 -1.66
C GLY A 144 -3.89 -5.22 -2.57
N ILE A 145 -5.05 -5.01 -1.96
CA ILE A 145 -6.33 -4.81 -2.63
C ILE A 145 -6.60 -3.31 -2.70
N VAL A 146 -6.40 -2.71 -3.87
CA VAL A 146 -6.66 -1.28 -4.07
C VAL A 146 -8.16 -1.06 -4.21
N LEU A 147 -8.77 -0.45 -3.19
CA LEU A 147 -10.21 -0.20 -3.12
C LEU A 147 -10.64 1.01 -3.94
N GLY A 148 -9.76 2.00 -4.06
CA GLY A 148 -10.09 3.23 -4.77
C GLY A 148 -8.97 4.27 -4.71
N GLU A 149 -9.27 5.42 -5.28
CA GLU A 149 -8.36 6.56 -5.36
C GLU A 149 -9.03 7.86 -4.93
N ILE A 150 -8.23 8.77 -4.39
CA ILE A 150 -8.62 10.14 -4.07
C ILE A 150 -7.65 11.07 -4.81
N ILE A 151 -8.18 11.85 -5.73
CA ILE A 151 -7.43 12.92 -6.42
C ILE A 151 -7.96 14.24 -5.89
N VAL A 152 -7.04 15.10 -5.46
CA VAL A 152 -7.33 16.43 -4.93
C VAL A 152 -6.62 17.44 -5.81
N ASP A 153 -7.38 18.35 -6.39
CA ASP A 153 -6.87 19.50 -7.13
C ASP A 153 -7.46 20.81 -6.59
N ASP A 154 -7.13 21.93 -7.22
CA ASP A 154 -7.58 23.26 -6.79
C ASP A 154 -9.10 23.46 -6.94
N MET A 155 -9.77 22.62 -7.74
CA MET A 155 -11.19 22.66 -8.02
C MET A 155 -11.98 21.64 -7.20
N THR A 156 -11.33 20.69 -6.55
CA THR A 156 -11.98 19.60 -5.83
C THR A 156 -12.72 20.14 -4.60
N THR A 157 -14.02 19.94 -4.56
CA THR A 157 -14.87 20.35 -3.43
C THR A 157 -14.83 19.32 -2.29
N ILE A 158 -15.22 19.79 -1.10
CA ILE A 158 -15.32 18.90 0.08
C ILE A 158 -16.39 17.83 -0.16
N GLU A 159 -17.50 18.18 -0.81
CA GLU A 159 -18.61 17.29 -1.13
C GLU A 159 -18.15 16.13 -2.04
N GLU A 160 -17.38 16.42 -3.06
CA GLU A 160 -16.81 15.39 -3.95
C GLU A 160 -15.87 14.42 -3.21
N ILE A 161 -15.08 14.95 -2.28
CA ILE A 161 -14.23 14.13 -1.42
C ILE A 161 -15.06 13.24 -0.50
N GLU A 162 -16.10 13.80 0.13
CA GLU A 162 -16.99 13.04 1.00
C GLU A 162 -17.73 11.94 0.23
N GLU A 163 -18.10 12.16 -1.01
CA GLU A 163 -18.74 11.17 -1.86
C GLU A 163 -17.80 10.02 -2.21
N LYS A 164 -16.58 10.34 -2.65
CA LYS A 164 -15.51 9.33 -2.88
C LYS A 164 -15.20 8.55 -1.60
N CYS A 165 -15.12 9.24 -0.49
CA CYS A 165 -14.89 8.62 0.81
C CYS A 165 -16.07 7.74 1.27
N LYS A 166 -17.33 8.09 0.97
CA LYS A 166 -18.49 7.22 1.22
C LYS A 166 -18.40 5.92 0.44
N TYR A 167 -17.99 5.99 -0.84
CA TYR A 167 -17.78 4.81 -1.64
C TYR A 167 -16.71 3.88 -1.04
N ILE A 168 -15.55 4.45 -0.68
CA ILE A 168 -14.47 3.69 -0.02
C ILE A 168 -14.94 3.07 1.29
N ASN A 169 -15.73 3.80 2.09
CA ASN A 169 -16.30 3.27 3.33
C ASN A 169 -17.22 2.08 3.11
N ASN A 170 -18.08 2.17 2.10
CA ASN A 170 -18.94 1.05 1.78
C ASN A 170 -18.11 -0.18 1.40
N MET A 171 -16.97 0.02 0.73
CA MET A 171 -16.01 -1.05 0.41
C MET A 171 -15.27 -1.57 1.66
N VAL A 172 -14.91 -0.69 2.60
CA VAL A 172 -14.22 -1.06 3.85
C VAL A 172 -15.18 -1.71 4.84
N SER A 173 -16.41 -1.20 4.96
CA SER A 173 -17.43 -1.72 5.90
C SER A 173 -18.07 -3.02 5.43
N GLN A 174 -17.99 -3.34 4.15
CA GLN A 174 -18.28 -4.68 3.66
C GLN A 174 -17.20 -5.64 4.16
N SER A 175 -17.25 -5.95 5.46
CA SER A 175 -16.41 -6.98 6.12
C SER A 175 -16.62 -8.38 5.53
N SER A 176 -17.62 -8.53 4.72
CA SER A 176 -17.89 -9.61 3.80
C SER A 176 -17.97 -9.02 2.37
N VAL A 177 -16.88 -8.42 1.88
CA VAL A 177 -16.72 -8.51 0.43
C VAL A 177 -16.89 -9.99 0.15
N SER A 178 -18.02 -10.36 -0.48
CA SER A 178 -18.21 -11.73 -0.95
C SER A 178 -16.88 -12.09 -1.60
N LEU A 179 -16.18 -13.06 -1.02
CA LEU A 179 -14.84 -13.46 -1.49
C LEU A 179 -14.84 -13.75 -3.00
N ALA A 180 -16.03 -14.03 -3.56
CA ALA A 180 -16.30 -14.17 -4.97
C ALA A 180 -16.10 -12.87 -5.78
N ASN A 181 -16.23 -11.68 -5.16
CA ASN A 181 -16.20 -10.38 -5.86
C ASN A 181 -14.84 -9.66 -5.76
N ILE A 182 -13.81 -10.27 -5.13
CA ILE A 182 -12.48 -9.67 -5.11
C ILE A 182 -11.92 -9.67 -6.53
N SER A 183 -11.77 -8.48 -7.07
CA SER A 183 -11.11 -8.28 -8.36
C SER A 183 -9.59 -8.34 -8.16
N VAL A 184 -8.97 -9.32 -8.79
CA VAL A 184 -7.51 -9.42 -8.91
C VAL A 184 -7.12 -8.87 -10.28
N SER A 185 -6.16 -7.96 -10.32
CA SER A 185 -5.69 -7.41 -11.58
C SER A 185 -4.92 -8.48 -12.40
N THR A 186 -5.01 -8.38 -13.72
CA THR A 186 -4.20 -9.22 -14.64
C THR A 186 -2.71 -9.11 -14.29
N PHE A 187 -2.26 -7.94 -13.87
CA PHE A 187 -0.89 -7.70 -13.46
C PHE A 187 -0.49 -8.55 -12.23
N GLN A 188 -1.31 -8.55 -11.16
CA GLN A 188 -1.04 -9.37 -9.96
C GLN A 188 -0.99 -10.86 -10.31
N HIS A 189 -1.90 -11.29 -11.17
CA HIS A 189 -1.96 -12.69 -11.60
C HIS A 189 -0.71 -13.10 -12.38
N THR A 190 -0.28 -12.27 -13.33
CA THR A 190 0.92 -12.52 -14.14
C THR A 190 2.18 -12.50 -13.27
N LEU A 191 2.28 -11.53 -12.35
CA LEU A 191 3.40 -11.42 -11.43
C LEU A 191 3.52 -12.67 -10.54
N TYR A 192 2.40 -13.12 -9.95
CA TYR A 192 2.38 -14.30 -9.10
C TYR A 192 2.81 -15.56 -9.85
N LYS A 193 2.27 -15.79 -11.06
CA LYS A 193 2.64 -16.93 -11.89
C LYS A 193 4.13 -16.92 -12.26
N GLY A 194 4.64 -15.75 -12.65
CA GLY A 194 6.04 -15.58 -13.02
C GLY A 194 6.98 -15.88 -11.83
N LEU A 195 6.66 -15.34 -10.66
CA LEU A 195 7.43 -15.60 -9.43
C LEU A 195 7.33 -17.06 -9.02
N ARG A 196 6.15 -17.67 -9.04
CA ARG A 196 5.96 -19.09 -8.73
C ARG A 196 6.85 -19.97 -9.60
N SER A 197 6.83 -19.76 -10.91
CA SER A 197 7.66 -20.54 -11.84
C SER A 197 9.16 -20.34 -11.63
N ASN A 198 9.56 -19.12 -11.27
CA ASN A 198 10.98 -18.80 -11.06
C ASN A 198 11.52 -19.28 -9.71
N LEU A 199 10.69 -19.31 -8.67
CA LEU A 199 11.12 -19.59 -7.30
C LEU A 199 11.01 -21.06 -6.92
N ILE A 200 10.18 -21.85 -7.59
CA ILE A 200 9.92 -23.25 -7.21
C ILE A 200 11.15 -24.15 -7.25
N GLU A 201 12.11 -23.82 -8.13
CA GLU A 201 13.37 -24.57 -8.29
C GLU A 201 14.59 -23.83 -7.72
N LYS A 202 14.39 -22.68 -7.03
CA LYS A 202 15.46 -21.91 -6.43
C LYS A 202 15.59 -22.23 -4.95
N GLU A 203 16.75 -21.89 -4.39
CA GLU A 203 17.00 -21.88 -2.96
C GLU A 203 17.14 -20.44 -2.46
N GLY A 204 16.93 -20.21 -1.16
CA GLY A 204 17.13 -18.94 -0.51
C GLY A 204 15.85 -18.32 0.03
N TYR A 205 15.97 -17.13 0.64
CA TYR A 205 14.92 -16.48 1.42
C TYR A 205 13.55 -16.43 0.71
N GLU A 206 13.51 -16.04 -0.56
CA GLU A 206 12.23 -15.88 -1.28
C GLU A 206 11.53 -17.24 -1.46
N HIS A 207 12.28 -18.29 -1.81
CA HIS A 207 11.75 -19.65 -1.90
C HIS A 207 11.24 -20.12 -0.54
N ASP A 208 12.04 -19.97 0.52
CA ASP A 208 11.70 -20.43 1.87
C ASP A 208 10.46 -19.69 2.37
N TYR A 209 10.36 -18.38 2.13
CA TYR A 209 9.15 -17.59 2.44
C TYR A 209 7.91 -18.12 1.71
N TRP A 210 8.02 -18.47 0.42
CA TRP A 210 6.92 -19.04 -0.34
C TRP A 210 6.49 -20.40 0.21
N LEU A 211 7.46 -21.24 0.57
CA LEU A 211 7.21 -22.56 1.17
C LEU A 211 6.51 -22.44 2.53
N GLU A 212 7.05 -21.63 3.44
CA GLU A 212 6.51 -21.40 4.78
C GLU A 212 5.08 -20.82 4.77
N ASN A 213 4.75 -20.04 3.75
CA ASN A 213 3.44 -19.42 3.59
C ASN A 213 2.48 -20.21 2.69
N ASN A 214 2.82 -21.43 2.29
CA ASN A 214 2.02 -22.32 1.41
C ASN A 214 1.70 -21.68 0.04
N MET A 215 2.55 -20.77 -0.45
CA MET A 215 2.27 -20.06 -1.70
C MET A 215 2.40 -20.98 -2.92
N PHE A 216 3.26 -21.97 -2.86
CA PHE A 216 3.44 -22.95 -3.95
C PHE A 216 2.23 -23.88 -4.13
N ASP A 217 1.34 -24.00 -3.14
CA ASP A 217 0.15 -24.86 -3.22
C ASP A 217 -0.96 -24.25 -4.12
N TYR A 218 -0.82 -22.97 -4.47
CA TYR A 218 -1.81 -22.25 -5.28
C TYR A 218 -1.23 -21.88 -6.64
N PHE A 219 -2.03 -22.05 -7.69
CA PHE A 219 -1.61 -21.74 -9.06
C PHE A 219 -1.85 -20.29 -9.45
N THR A 220 -2.75 -19.61 -8.75
CA THR A 220 -3.15 -18.24 -9.06
C THR A 220 -3.09 -17.34 -7.83
N PHE A 221 -2.79 -16.05 -8.04
CA PHE A 221 -2.84 -15.07 -6.98
C PHE A 221 -4.22 -15.02 -6.29
N LYS A 222 -5.31 -15.21 -7.06
CA LYS A 222 -6.67 -15.20 -6.50
C LYS A 222 -6.91 -16.36 -5.55
N GLU A 223 -6.49 -17.57 -5.89
CA GLU A 223 -6.62 -18.73 -5.01
C GLU A 223 -5.86 -18.51 -3.71
N TYR A 224 -4.61 -18.04 -3.80
CA TYR A 224 -3.80 -17.72 -2.62
C TYR A 224 -4.42 -16.60 -1.78
N LEU A 225 -4.90 -15.52 -2.40
CA LEU A 225 -5.59 -14.44 -1.71
C LEU A 225 -6.82 -14.95 -0.95
N LEU A 226 -7.65 -15.79 -1.56
CA LEU A 226 -8.82 -16.39 -0.91
C LEU A 226 -8.43 -17.26 0.29
N TYR A 227 -7.38 -18.06 0.16
CA TYR A 227 -6.81 -18.83 1.27
C TYR A 227 -6.40 -17.92 2.43
N ARG A 228 -5.64 -16.86 2.15
CA ARG A 228 -5.17 -15.90 3.17
C ARG A 228 -6.32 -15.19 3.87
N LEU A 229 -7.36 -14.81 3.16
CA LEU A 229 -8.54 -14.17 3.73
C LEU A 229 -9.39 -15.11 4.59
N ASN A 230 -9.41 -16.39 4.32
CA ASN A 230 -10.11 -17.40 5.15
C ASN A 230 -9.39 -17.65 6.46
N LEU A 231 -8.08 -17.50 6.54
CA LEU A 231 -7.31 -17.58 7.79
C LEU A 231 -7.53 -16.39 8.73
N TYR A 232 -8.05 -15.30 8.25
CA TYR A 232 -8.32 -14.08 9.03
C TYR A 232 -9.80 -13.96 9.50
N LYS A 233 -10.60 -15.00 9.33
CA LYS A 233 -11.93 -15.14 9.95
C LYS A 233 -11.82 -15.81 11.30
#